data_33f06c3702a51abfd68f458f6bf84542
#
_entry.id   33f06c3702a51abfd68f458f6bf84542
#
_cell.length_a   1.000
_cell.length_b   1.000
_cell.length_c   1.000
_cell.angle_alpha   90.00
_cell.angle_beta   90.00
_cell.angle_gamma   90.00
#
_symmetry.space_group_name_H-M   'P 1'
#
loop_
_entity.id
_entity.type
_entity.pdbx_description
1 polymer ?
#
loop_
_entity_poly.entity_id
_entity_poly.type
_entity_poly.pdbx_seq_one_letter_code
_entity_poly.pdbx_strand_id
1 'polypeptide(L)'
;MYSTRIPAPVTTLFPTFLWTGEEEGQQVHLTFDDGPHPEWTPRILDMLGEAGQKATFFCVGENVERHPGIFDRIRREGHSWGNHTMRHESGWTAGQYAYLKSFLECEAITASGLFRPPYGRMTRAQARAISARNTIVMWDLLSGDFDQRRSAKECLNATWRHMKPGSITVLHDSEKAAPRTIGLLEGLLGNLHEKGWTSTGLHMPKTF
;
A
#
# COMPACT_ATOMS: atom_id res chain seq x y z
N MET A 1 -8.73 -18.19 -4.52
CA MET A 1 -8.51 -17.44 -5.78
C MET A 1 -8.72 -15.97 -5.47
N TYR A 2 -7.83 -15.08 -5.89
CA TYR A 2 -7.98 -13.62 -5.74
C TYR A 2 -8.15 -12.99 -7.13
N SER A 3 -8.76 -11.81 -7.20
CA SER A 3 -8.90 -11.02 -8.42
C SER A 3 -7.89 -9.87 -8.43
N THR A 4 -7.28 -9.58 -9.56
CA THR A 4 -6.41 -8.40 -9.72
C THR A 4 -7.21 -7.11 -9.54
N ARG A 5 -8.44 -7.06 -10.03
CA ARG A 5 -9.34 -5.91 -9.85
C ARG A 5 -10.39 -6.21 -8.80
N ILE A 6 -10.61 -5.29 -7.87
CA ILE A 6 -11.69 -5.40 -6.88
C ILE A 6 -13.05 -5.17 -7.57
N PRO A 7 -14.02 -6.08 -7.39
CA PRO A 7 -15.35 -5.91 -7.97
C PRO A 7 -16.10 -4.71 -7.38
N ALA A 8 -16.80 -3.94 -8.21
CA ALA A 8 -17.57 -2.77 -7.78
C ALA A 8 -18.54 -3.01 -6.61
N PRO A 9 -19.23 -4.16 -6.49
CA PRO A 9 -20.10 -4.40 -5.33
C PRO A 9 -19.38 -4.35 -3.98
N VAL A 10 -18.07 -4.71 -3.94
CA VAL A 10 -17.27 -4.66 -2.70
C VAL A 10 -17.04 -3.22 -2.28
N THR A 11 -16.67 -2.35 -3.21
CA THR A 11 -16.42 -0.93 -2.91
C THR A 11 -17.68 -0.20 -2.46
N THR A 12 -18.83 -0.56 -3.04
CA THR A 12 -20.14 -0.01 -2.66
C THR A 12 -20.58 -0.40 -1.24
N LEU A 13 -20.16 -1.58 -0.75
CA LEU A 13 -20.47 -2.04 0.61
C LEU A 13 -19.69 -1.28 1.71
N PHE A 14 -18.58 -0.64 1.33
CA PHE A 14 -17.71 0.09 2.25
C PHE A 14 -17.35 1.47 1.66
N PRO A 15 -18.31 2.38 1.52
CA PRO A 15 -18.12 3.66 0.82
C PRO A 15 -17.22 4.63 1.59
N THR A 16 -17.00 4.40 2.87
CA THR A 16 -16.12 5.23 3.72
C THR A 16 -14.63 4.87 3.61
N PHE A 17 -14.31 3.79 2.90
CA PHE A 17 -12.92 3.39 2.66
C PHE A 17 -12.41 4.03 1.36
N LEU A 18 -11.15 4.38 1.34
CA LEU A 18 -10.49 4.88 0.13
C LEU A 18 -10.08 3.70 -0.76
N TRP A 19 -10.79 3.50 -1.88
CA TRP A 19 -10.53 2.42 -2.84
C TRP A 19 -9.73 2.89 -4.05
N THR A 20 -9.89 4.15 -4.42
CA THR A 20 -9.17 4.84 -5.50
C THR A 20 -8.76 6.20 -5.01
N GLY A 21 -7.67 6.74 -5.52
CA GLY A 21 -7.29 8.12 -5.31
C GLY A 21 -8.09 9.07 -6.20
N GLU A 22 -7.65 10.32 -6.28
CA GLU A 22 -8.26 11.32 -7.14
C GLU A 22 -8.09 10.92 -8.61
N GLU A 23 -9.16 11.01 -9.40
CA GLU A 23 -9.15 10.68 -10.83
C GLU A 23 -8.69 11.88 -11.70
N GLU A 24 -8.21 12.96 -11.06
CA GLU A 24 -7.75 14.15 -11.78
C GLU A 24 -6.38 13.91 -12.43
N GLY A 25 -6.30 14.25 -13.72
CA GLY A 25 -5.06 14.12 -14.47
C GLY A 25 -4.67 12.67 -14.79
N GLN A 26 -3.36 12.44 -14.94
CA GLN A 26 -2.76 11.15 -15.31
C GLN A 26 -2.01 10.54 -14.12
N GLN A 27 -2.60 10.60 -12.92
CA GLN A 27 -1.98 10.12 -11.70
C GLN A 27 -2.49 8.74 -11.32
N VAL A 28 -1.58 7.91 -10.80
CA VAL A 28 -1.87 6.62 -10.16
C VAL A 28 -1.17 6.58 -8.80
N HIS A 29 -1.48 5.58 -7.98
CA HIS A 29 -0.90 5.41 -6.66
C HIS A 29 -0.30 4.02 -6.51
N LEU A 30 1.01 3.92 -6.62
CA LEU A 30 1.73 2.70 -6.25
C LEU A 30 1.86 2.66 -4.73
N THR A 31 1.48 1.54 -4.12
CA THR A 31 1.55 1.37 -2.68
C THR A 31 2.27 0.08 -2.31
N PHE A 32 3.09 0.12 -1.26
CA PHE A 32 3.89 -1.01 -0.79
C PHE A 32 3.48 -1.34 0.64
N ASP A 33 3.17 -2.61 0.88
CA ASP A 33 2.78 -3.13 2.19
C ASP A 33 3.90 -4.01 2.77
N ASP A 34 3.90 -4.22 4.09
CA ASP A 34 4.75 -5.11 4.90
C ASP A 34 6.09 -4.51 5.37
N GLY A 35 6.65 -3.52 4.69
CA GLY A 35 7.95 -2.92 5.03
C GLY A 35 8.00 -2.11 6.34
N PRO A 36 9.11 -1.41 6.58
CA PRO A 36 10.32 -1.40 5.77
C PRO A 36 11.17 -2.66 5.91
N HIS A 37 11.68 -3.17 4.79
CA HIS A 37 12.61 -4.30 4.74
C HIS A 37 14.04 -3.79 4.49
N PRO A 38 15.09 -4.36 5.16
CA PRO A 38 16.45 -3.80 5.10
C PRO A 38 17.07 -3.81 3.71
N GLU A 39 16.72 -4.76 2.86
CA GLU A 39 17.24 -4.89 1.51
C GLU A 39 16.29 -4.31 0.46
N TRP A 40 15.02 -4.68 0.52
CA TRP A 40 14.09 -4.44 -0.60
C TRP A 40 13.52 -3.03 -0.61
N THR A 41 13.18 -2.46 0.55
CA THR A 41 12.66 -1.10 0.61
C THR A 41 13.65 -0.06 0.07
N PRO A 42 14.96 -0.10 0.44
CA PRO A 42 15.95 0.81 -0.15
C PRO A 42 16.04 0.70 -1.68
N ARG A 43 16.03 -0.52 -2.22
CA ARG A 43 16.08 -0.75 -3.67
C ARG A 43 14.85 -0.20 -4.39
N ILE A 44 13.66 -0.36 -3.81
CA ILE A 44 12.42 0.21 -4.34
C ILE A 44 12.48 1.75 -4.32
N LEU A 45 13.01 2.35 -3.25
CA LEU A 45 13.19 3.79 -3.15
C LEU A 45 14.16 4.32 -4.23
N ASP A 46 15.27 3.61 -4.48
CA ASP A 46 16.20 3.96 -5.55
C ASP A 46 15.50 3.97 -6.92
N MET A 47 14.76 2.90 -7.26
CA MET A 47 14.01 2.79 -8.52
C MET A 47 12.98 3.89 -8.68
N LEU A 48 12.23 4.22 -7.61
CA LEU A 48 11.24 5.30 -7.62
C LEU A 48 11.92 6.66 -7.79
N GLY A 49 13.05 6.88 -7.10
CA GLY A 49 13.84 8.11 -7.20
C GLY A 49 14.41 8.33 -8.60
N GLU A 50 15.01 7.30 -9.22
CA GLU A 50 15.53 7.34 -10.60
C GLU A 50 14.44 7.66 -11.63
N ALA A 51 13.22 7.13 -11.41
CA ALA A 51 12.08 7.38 -12.27
C ALA A 51 11.33 8.70 -11.95
N GLY A 52 11.72 9.44 -10.90
CA GLY A 52 11.03 10.65 -10.45
C GLY A 52 9.62 10.40 -9.92
N GLN A 53 9.32 9.17 -9.47
CA GLN A 53 8.00 8.76 -9.02
C GLN A 53 7.91 8.76 -7.49
N LYS A 54 6.69 8.92 -6.95
CA LYS A 54 6.41 8.79 -5.51
C LYS A 54 5.39 7.69 -5.26
N ALA A 55 5.42 7.13 -4.05
CA ALA A 55 4.57 6.02 -3.64
C ALA A 55 4.10 6.20 -2.19
N THR A 56 3.25 5.29 -1.72
CA THR A 56 2.85 5.18 -0.32
C THR A 56 3.32 3.87 0.26
N PHE A 57 3.93 3.89 1.44
CA PHE A 57 4.40 2.71 2.15
C PHE A 57 3.55 2.46 3.39
N PHE A 58 2.81 1.36 3.44
CA PHE A 58 2.07 0.92 4.63
C PHE A 58 2.99 0.04 5.48
N CYS A 59 3.52 0.65 6.54
CA CYS A 59 4.62 0.09 7.31
C CYS A 59 4.10 -0.71 8.52
N VAL A 60 4.70 -1.89 8.73
CA VAL A 60 4.54 -2.67 9.95
C VAL A 60 5.38 -2.04 11.06
N GLY A 61 4.76 -1.74 12.20
CA GLY A 61 5.41 -0.99 13.29
C GLY A 61 6.70 -1.62 13.80
N GLU A 62 6.74 -2.95 14.01
CA GLU A 62 7.97 -3.65 14.40
C GLU A 62 9.10 -3.51 13.37
N ASN A 63 8.76 -3.40 12.08
CA ASN A 63 9.77 -3.19 11.04
C ASN A 63 10.27 -1.74 11.05
N VAL A 64 9.42 -0.77 11.37
CA VAL A 64 9.85 0.63 11.56
C VAL A 64 10.81 0.72 12.75
N GLU A 65 10.51 0.06 13.87
CA GLU A 65 11.41 0.04 15.04
C GLU A 65 12.76 -0.61 14.73
N ARG A 66 12.77 -1.69 13.94
CA ARG A 66 14.02 -2.37 13.55
C ARG A 66 14.84 -1.58 12.53
N HIS A 67 14.18 -0.79 11.68
CA HIS A 67 14.80 -0.11 10.54
C HIS A 67 14.42 1.38 10.47
N PRO A 68 14.61 2.17 11.55
CA PRO A 68 14.15 3.54 11.61
C PRO A 68 14.81 4.43 10.53
N GLY A 69 16.06 4.17 10.18
CA GLY A 69 16.76 4.92 9.12
C GLY A 69 16.13 4.73 7.72
N ILE A 70 15.52 3.57 7.44
CA ILE A 70 14.80 3.34 6.19
C ILE A 70 13.46 4.05 6.20
N PHE A 71 12.75 4.02 7.32
CA PHE A 71 11.52 4.78 7.48
C PHE A 71 11.75 6.29 7.35
N ASP A 72 12.83 6.82 7.93
CA ASP A 72 13.23 8.21 7.74
C ASP A 72 13.59 8.51 6.27
N ARG A 73 14.15 7.54 5.55
CA ARG A 73 14.43 7.68 4.13
C ARG A 73 13.14 7.80 3.31
N ILE A 74 12.12 6.96 3.58
CA ILE A 74 10.78 7.06 2.96
C ILE A 74 10.25 8.49 3.09
N ARG A 75 10.32 9.05 4.28
CA ARG A 75 9.82 10.40 4.58
C ARG A 75 10.62 11.49 3.87
N ARG A 76 11.94 11.46 3.98
CA ARG A 76 12.84 12.48 3.41
C ARG A 76 12.81 12.52 1.88
N GLU A 77 12.55 11.39 1.24
CA GLU A 77 12.44 11.31 -0.22
C GLU A 77 11.04 11.71 -0.72
N GLY A 78 10.14 12.15 0.18
CA GLY A 78 8.81 12.69 -0.17
C GLY A 78 7.80 11.65 -0.57
N HIS A 79 7.95 10.40 -0.09
CA HIS A 79 6.92 9.39 -0.17
C HIS A 79 5.90 9.57 0.95
N SER A 80 4.68 9.09 0.73
CA SER A 80 3.69 8.96 1.78
C SER A 80 3.88 7.66 2.55
N TRP A 81 3.38 7.61 3.78
CA TRP A 81 3.43 6.41 4.60
C TRP A 81 2.12 6.21 5.34
N GLY A 82 1.87 4.98 5.77
CA GLY A 82 0.67 4.59 6.51
C GLY A 82 0.97 3.50 7.54
N ASN A 83 0.02 3.31 8.41
CA ASN A 83 0.03 2.28 9.44
C ASN A 83 -0.45 0.95 8.86
N HIS A 84 0.31 -0.14 9.11
CA HIS A 84 -0.05 -1.51 8.71
C HIS A 84 -0.12 -2.47 9.92
N THR A 85 -0.58 -1.98 11.08
CA THR A 85 -0.53 -2.60 12.40
C THR A 85 0.91 -2.79 12.94
N MET A 86 1.03 -3.10 14.21
CA MET A 86 2.35 -3.29 14.83
C MET A 86 3.02 -4.59 14.39
N ARG A 87 2.25 -5.70 14.21
CA ARG A 87 2.75 -7.06 13.98
C ARG A 87 2.11 -7.75 12.79
N HIS A 88 1.48 -7.00 11.89
CA HIS A 88 0.82 -7.53 10.69
C HIS A 88 -0.29 -8.57 11.00
N GLU A 89 -1.09 -8.34 12.03
CA GLU A 89 -2.18 -9.24 12.40
C GLU A 89 -3.40 -9.11 11.49
N SER A 90 -4.05 -10.24 11.21
CA SER A 90 -5.35 -10.24 10.54
C SER A 90 -6.45 -9.84 11.53
N GLY A 91 -7.23 -8.81 11.19
CA GLY A 91 -8.35 -8.38 12.03
C GLY A 91 -9.47 -9.42 12.17
N TRP A 92 -9.51 -10.45 11.31
CA TRP A 92 -10.50 -11.52 11.43
C TRP A 92 -10.12 -12.58 12.47
N THR A 93 -8.83 -12.75 12.74
CA THR A 93 -8.33 -13.77 13.68
C THR A 93 -7.83 -13.18 14.98
N ALA A 94 -7.37 -11.93 14.95
CA ALA A 94 -7.01 -11.22 16.18
C ALA A 94 -8.27 -10.76 16.93
N GLY A 95 -8.27 -10.91 18.24
CA GLY A 95 -9.31 -10.33 19.09
C GLY A 95 -9.39 -8.81 18.93
N GLN A 96 -10.59 -8.23 19.08
CA GLN A 96 -10.80 -6.81 18.86
C GLN A 96 -9.83 -5.91 19.64
N TYR A 97 -9.65 -6.18 20.92
CA TYR A 97 -8.74 -5.40 21.76
C TYR A 97 -7.28 -5.52 21.29
N ALA A 98 -6.81 -6.73 21.01
CA ALA A 98 -5.44 -6.97 20.56
C ALA A 98 -5.17 -6.26 19.22
N TYR A 99 -6.11 -6.32 18.28
CA TYR A 99 -5.98 -5.66 16.98
C TYR A 99 -5.92 -4.13 17.11
N LEU A 100 -6.84 -3.54 17.88
CA LEU A 100 -6.85 -2.09 18.10
C LEU A 100 -5.63 -1.61 18.88
N LYS A 101 -5.14 -2.41 19.83
CA LYS A 101 -3.88 -2.12 20.53
C LYS A 101 -2.71 -2.09 19.54
N SER A 102 -2.58 -3.12 18.70
CA SER A 102 -1.55 -3.19 17.66
C SER A 102 -1.61 -2.02 16.67
N PHE A 103 -2.83 -1.63 16.26
CA PHE A 103 -3.03 -0.43 15.46
C PHE A 103 -2.53 0.83 16.18
N LEU A 104 -2.89 1.03 17.44
CA LEU A 104 -2.50 2.22 18.22
C LEU A 104 -0.99 2.28 18.50
N GLU A 105 -0.35 1.14 18.78
CA GLU A 105 1.10 1.03 18.95
C GLU A 105 1.83 1.47 17.66
N CYS A 106 1.39 0.99 16.51
CA CYS A 106 1.95 1.38 15.23
C CYS A 106 1.67 2.86 14.90
N GLU A 107 0.47 3.37 15.21
CA GLU A 107 0.10 4.77 14.96
C GLU A 107 0.94 5.74 15.80
N ALA A 108 1.33 5.34 17.02
CA ALA A 108 2.22 6.14 17.86
C ALA A 108 3.62 6.33 17.22
N ILE A 109 4.04 5.39 16.36
CA ILE A 109 5.32 5.44 15.64
C ILE A 109 5.17 6.14 14.29
N THR A 110 4.13 5.79 13.53
CA THR A 110 3.96 6.28 12.16
C THR A 110 3.29 7.65 12.08
N ALA A 111 2.34 7.94 12.96
CA ALA A 111 1.59 9.20 13.04
C ALA A 111 1.12 9.73 11.67
N SER A 112 0.60 8.82 10.82
CA SER A 112 0.37 9.14 9.41
C SER A 112 -1.06 9.57 9.08
N GLY A 113 -2.04 9.11 9.86
CA GLY A 113 -3.46 9.26 9.57
C GLY A 113 -3.98 8.35 8.43
N LEU A 114 -3.11 7.60 7.74
CA LEU A 114 -3.48 6.56 6.78
C LEU A 114 -3.31 5.19 7.42
N PHE A 115 -4.26 4.29 7.17
CA PHE A 115 -4.21 2.92 7.67
C PHE A 115 -4.64 1.95 6.58
N ARG A 116 -3.90 0.85 6.42
CA ARG A 116 -4.32 -0.30 5.62
C ARG A 116 -4.35 -1.55 6.50
N PRO A 117 -5.49 -2.27 6.55
CA PRO A 117 -5.56 -3.50 7.33
C PRO A 117 -4.76 -4.62 6.64
N PRO A 118 -3.91 -5.37 7.38
CA PRO A 118 -3.26 -6.55 6.85
C PRO A 118 -4.25 -7.51 6.19
N TYR A 119 -3.88 -8.03 5.01
CA TYR A 119 -4.73 -8.90 4.17
C TYR A 119 -6.05 -8.27 3.69
N GLY A 120 -6.26 -6.96 3.89
CA GLY A 120 -7.57 -6.32 3.69
C GLY A 120 -8.65 -6.79 4.67
N ARG A 121 -8.28 -7.32 5.83
CA ARG A 121 -9.18 -8.03 6.75
C ARG A 121 -9.32 -7.32 8.08
N MET A 122 -10.54 -6.85 8.36
CA MET A 122 -10.92 -6.31 9.66
C MET A 122 -12.42 -6.50 9.90
N THR A 123 -12.84 -6.45 11.16
CA THR A 123 -14.26 -6.47 11.51
C THR A 123 -14.87 -5.07 11.37
N ARG A 124 -16.19 -4.98 11.28
CA ARG A 124 -16.90 -3.68 11.24
C ARG A 124 -16.64 -2.84 12.50
N ALA A 125 -16.48 -3.48 13.66
CA ALA A 125 -16.20 -2.78 14.91
C ALA A 125 -14.79 -2.16 14.91
N GLN A 126 -13.78 -2.92 14.42
CA GLN A 126 -12.41 -2.42 14.24
C GLN A 126 -12.40 -1.25 13.22
N ALA A 127 -13.06 -1.43 12.08
CA ALA A 127 -13.16 -0.39 11.06
C ALA A 127 -13.76 0.92 11.60
N ARG A 128 -14.87 0.83 12.34
CA ARG A 128 -15.52 2.00 12.96
C ARG A 128 -14.59 2.72 13.94
N ALA A 129 -13.86 1.98 14.77
CA ALA A 129 -12.94 2.55 15.75
C ALA A 129 -11.76 3.26 15.07
N ILE A 130 -11.20 2.67 14.01
CA ILE A 130 -10.06 3.21 13.26
C ILE A 130 -10.48 4.41 12.42
N SER A 131 -11.62 4.34 11.71
CA SER A 131 -12.13 5.44 10.86
C SER A 131 -12.42 6.73 11.63
N ALA A 132 -12.53 6.67 12.94
CA ALA A 132 -12.70 7.87 13.76
C ALA A 132 -11.45 8.78 13.77
N ARG A 133 -10.29 8.27 13.34
CA ARG A 133 -9.00 8.97 13.42
C ARG A 133 -8.16 8.86 12.15
N ASN A 134 -8.31 7.76 11.40
CA ASN A 134 -7.49 7.45 10.24
C ASN A 134 -8.36 7.15 9.03
N THR A 135 -7.88 7.51 7.84
CA THR A 135 -8.45 7.06 6.57
C THR A 135 -8.04 5.61 6.34
N ILE A 136 -9.05 4.73 6.21
CA ILE A 136 -8.82 3.33 5.83
C ILE A 136 -8.62 3.27 4.32
N VAL A 137 -7.41 2.92 3.91
CA VAL A 137 -7.01 2.82 2.50
C VAL A 137 -7.04 1.36 2.08
N MET A 138 -7.85 1.08 1.08
CA MET A 138 -7.89 -0.21 0.40
C MET A 138 -7.17 -0.10 -0.96
N TRP A 139 -7.65 -0.79 -1.98
CA TRP A 139 -7.09 -0.77 -3.33
C TRP A 139 -8.16 -1.14 -4.36
N ASP A 140 -7.98 -0.73 -5.58
CA ASP A 140 -8.73 -1.26 -6.72
C ASP A 140 -7.93 -2.32 -7.49
N LEU A 141 -6.59 -2.30 -7.39
CA LEU A 141 -5.70 -3.26 -8.04
C LEU A 141 -4.81 -4.00 -7.05
N LEU A 142 -4.85 -5.33 -7.11
CA LEU A 142 -3.97 -6.24 -6.39
C LEU A 142 -3.00 -6.90 -7.38
N SER A 143 -1.72 -6.57 -7.29
CA SER A 143 -0.71 -7.00 -8.28
C SER A 143 -0.52 -8.52 -8.33
N GLY A 144 -0.65 -9.19 -7.19
CA GLY A 144 -0.40 -10.62 -7.05
C GLY A 144 1.08 -10.98 -6.92
N ASP A 145 1.95 -10.02 -6.62
CA ASP A 145 3.39 -10.21 -6.41
C ASP A 145 3.72 -11.15 -5.23
N PHE A 146 2.81 -11.28 -4.27
CA PHE A 146 2.92 -12.22 -3.15
C PHE A 146 2.69 -13.69 -3.56
N ASP A 147 2.10 -13.95 -4.73
CA ASP A 147 1.84 -15.32 -5.23
C ASP A 147 3.07 -15.87 -5.94
N GLN A 148 3.79 -16.77 -5.27
CA GLN A 148 5.03 -17.38 -5.77
C GLN A 148 4.85 -18.21 -7.05
N ARG A 149 3.61 -18.54 -7.45
CA ARG A 149 3.31 -19.25 -8.69
C ARG A 149 3.30 -18.34 -9.92
N ARG A 150 3.37 -17.03 -9.72
CA ARG A 150 3.36 -16.02 -10.79
C ARG A 150 4.75 -15.46 -11.04
N SER A 151 5.02 -15.13 -12.28
CA SER A 151 6.19 -14.34 -12.67
C SER A 151 5.90 -12.84 -12.52
N ALA A 152 6.95 -12.02 -12.45
CA ALA A 152 6.84 -10.55 -12.45
C ALA A 152 6.09 -10.05 -13.71
N LYS A 153 6.35 -10.67 -14.89
CA LYS A 153 5.68 -10.34 -16.15
C LYS A 153 4.17 -10.63 -16.13
N GLU A 154 3.75 -11.73 -15.51
CA GLU A 154 2.32 -12.04 -15.37
C GLU A 154 1.63 -11.05 -14.41
N CYS A 155 2.31 -10.67 -13.32
CA CYS A 155 1.84 -9.63 -12.41
C CYS A 155 1.73 -8.29 -13.13
N LEU A 156 2.74 -7.88 -13.91
CA LEU A 156 2.74 -6.66 -14.70
C LEU A 156 1.56 -6.63 -15.69
N ASN A 157 1.43 -7.65 -16.51
CA ASN A 157 0.38 -7.72 -17.53
C ASN A 157 -1.03 -7.65 -16.91
N ALA A 158 -1.24 -8.36 -15.79
CA ALA A 158 -2.53 -8.37 -15.10
C ALA A 158 -2.84 -6.99 -14.48
N THR A 159 -1.86 -6.35 -13.85
CA THR A 159 -2.02 -5.05 -13.21
C THR A 159 -2.22 -3.96 -14.25
N TRP A 160 -1.33 -3.87 -15.25
CA TRP A 160 -1.37 -2.82 -16.27
C TRP A 160 -2.66 -2.82 -17.09
N ARG A 161 -3.17 -4.00 -17.43
CA ARG A 161 -4.45 -4.13 -18.16
C ARG A 161 -5.63 -3.39 -17.51
N HIS A 162 -5.61 -3.27 -16.19
CA HIS A 162 -6.70 -2.69 -15.41
C HIS A 162 -6.37 -1.33 -14.81
N MET A 163 -5.11 -0.89 -14.92
CA MET A 163 -4.66 0.39 -14.37
C MET A 163 -5.29 1.56 -15.11
N LYS A 164 -5.75 2.54 -14.36
CA LYS A 164 -6.36 3.79 -14.84
C LYS A 164 -5.98 4.93 -13.90
N PRO A 165 -6.16 6.20 -14.31
CA PRO A 165 -6.03 7.32 -13.38
C PRO A 165 -6.81 7.08 -12.09
N GLY A 166 -6.22 7.44 -10.96
CA GLY A 166 -6.75 7.19 -9.62
C GLY A 166 -6.54 5.77 -9.08
N SER A 167 -6.04 4.80 -9.87
CA SER A 167 -5.83 3.44 -9.38
C SER A 167 -4.87 3.40 -8.20
N ILE A 168 -5.28 2.72 -7.10
CA ILE A 168 -4.43 2.35 -5.96
C ILE A 168 -3.99 0.90 -6.16
N THR A 169 -2.70 0.71 -6.41
CA THR A 169 -2.11 -0.62 -6.68
C THR A 169 -1.32 -1.11 -5.48
N VAL A 170 -1.64 -2.32 -5.01
CA VAL A 170 -0.89 -2.98 -3.94
C VAL A 170 0.28 -3.79 -4.51
N LEU A 171 1.47 -3.47 -4.00
CA LEU A 171 2.71 -4.21 -4.09
C LEU A 171 3.22 -4.50 -2.67
N HIS A 172 4.24 -5.33 -2.52
CA HIS A 172 4.81 -5.64 -1.22
C HIS A 172 6.34 -5.54 -1.26
N ASP A 173 6.92 -4.92 -0.25
CA ASP A 173 8.37 -4.83 -0.06
C ASP A 173 8.91 -5.85 0.96
N SER A 174 8.24 -7.00 1.04
CA SER A 174 8.62 -8.13 1.89
C SER A 174 9.49 -9.14 1.16
N GLU A 175 10.30 -9.91 1.92
CA GLU A 175 11.18 -10.99 1.40
C GLU A 175 10.46 -11.94 0.45
N LYS A 176 9.23 -12.28 0.77
CA LYS A 176 8.42 -13.22 -0.02
C LYS A 176 8.04 -12.67 -1.39
N ALA A 177 7.74 -11.38 -1.48
CA ALA A 177 7.20 -10.76 -2.69
C ALA A 177 8.29 -10.12 -3.56
N ALA A 178 9.32 -9.55 -2.96
CA ALA A 178 10.33 -8.72 -3.60
C ALA A 178 10.96 -9.30 -4.89
N PRO A 179 11.25 -10.60 -5.02
CA PRO A 179 11.78 -11.14 -6.28
C PRO A 179 10.88 -10.89 -7.49
N ARG A 180 9.56 -10.75 -7.26
CA ARG A 180 8.59 -10.41 -8.31
C ARG A 180 8.31 -8.92 -8.36
N THR A 181 8.24 -8.29 -7.19
CA THR A 181 7.95 -6.85 -7.04
C THR A 181 8.95 -6.00 -7.78
N ILE A 182 10.25 -6.33 -7.73
CA ILE A 182 11.29 -5.56 -8.42
C ILE A 182 11.06 -5.57 -9.94
N GLY A 183 10.91 -6.73 -10.58
CA GLY A 183 10.66 -6.79 -12.02
C GLY A 183 9.29 -6.23 -12.43
N LEU A 184 8.28 -6.37 -11.56
CA LEU A 184 6.97 -5.75 -11.75
C LEU A 184 7.07 -4.22 -11.69
N LEU A 185 7.77 -3.67 -10.70
CA LEU A 185 7.94 -2.23 -10.53
C LEU A 185 8.71 -1.64 -11.71
N GLU A 186 9.80 -2.26 -12.15
CA GLU A 186 10.54 -1.84 -13.34
C GLU A 186 9.62 -1.71 -14.56
N GLY A 187 8.81 -2.74 -14.84
CA GLY A 187 7.84 -2.69 -15.94
C GLY A 187 6.74 -1.64 -15.76
N LEU A 188 6.25 -1.44 -14.53
CA LEU A 188 5.25 -0.40 -14.25
C LEU A 188 5.83 1.00 -14.47
N LEU A 189 7.04 1.27 -14.00
CA LEU A 189 7.72 2.56 -14.18
C LEU A 189 7.96 2.87 -15.65
N GLY A 190 8.39 1.88 -16.46
CA GLY A 190 8.52 2.00 -17.90
C GLY A 190 7.19 2.35 -18.58
N ASN A 191 6.14 1.61 -18.27
CA ASN A 191 4.80 1.83 -18.82
C ASN A 191 4.20 3.20 -18.42
N LEU A 192 4.44 3.64 -17.17
CA LEU A 192 4.01 4.97 -16.71
C LEU A 192 4.72 6.07 -17.52
N HIS A 193 6.03 5.94 -17.71
CA HIS A 193 6.80 6.88 -18.52
C HIS A 193 6.29 6.96 -19.95
N GLU A 194 6.07 5.83 -20.62
CA GLU A 194 5.54 5.78 -21.99
C GLU A 194 4.15 6.42 -22.12
N LYS A 195 3.30 6.31 -21.09
CA LYS A 195 1.97 6.91 -21.05
C LYS A 195 1.96 8.38 -20.62
N GLY A 196 3.08 8.89 -20.11
CA GLY A 196 3.13 10.21 -19.48
C GLY A 196 2.33 10.26 -18.17
N TRP A 197 2.17 9.10 -17.50
CA TRP A 197 1.50 9.02 -16.21
C TRP A 197 2.50 9.12 -15.06
N THR A 198 2.03 9.62 -13.92
CA THR A 198 2.84 9.76 -12.71
C THR A 198 2.26 8.96 -11.56
N SER A 199 3.14 8.36 -10.75
CA SER A 199 2.76 7.81 -9.46
C SER A 199 3.01 8.84 -8.36
N THR A 200 2.00 9.07 -7.52
CA THR A 200 2.06 9.99 -6.39
C THR A 200 1.71 9.28 -5.09
N GLY A 201 2.21 9.83 -3.98
CA GLY A 201 1.80 9.37 -2.64
C GLY A 201 0.34 9.70 -2.37
N LEU A 202 -0.33 8.86 -1.59
CA LEU A 202 -1.66 9.15 -1.07
C LEU A 202 -1.55 10.15 0.08
N HIS A 203 -2.47 11.09 0.14
CA HIS A 203 -2.60 12.03 1.24
C HIS A 203 -3.95 11.85 1.93
N MET A 204 -4.04 12.27 3.20
CA MET A 204 -5.35 12.36 3.85
C MET A 204 -6.26 13.26 3.01
N PRO A 205 -7.52 12.83 2.76
CA PRO A 205 -8.50 13.73 2.16
C PRO A 205 -8.53 15.04 2.97
N LYS A 206 -8.46 16.18 2.30
CA LYS A 206 -8.65 17.47 2.97
C LYS A 206 -10.03 17.44 3.58
N THR A 207 -10.12 17.41 4.91
CA THR A 207 -11.39 17.63 5.61
C THR A 207 -11.85 19.04 5.29
N PHE A 208 -12.96 19.11 4.56
CA PHE A 208 -13.70 20.36 4.37
C PHE A 208 -14.45 20.75 5.63
#